data_fd05ca1ee075fbfaa74bc5296770f267
#
_entry.id   fd05ca1ee075fbfaa74bc5296770f267
#
_cell.length_a   1.000
_cell.length_b   1.000
_cell.length_c   1.000
_cell.angle_alpha   90.00
_cell.angle_beta   90.00
_cell.angle_gamma   90.00
#
_symmetry.space_group_name_H-M   'P 1'
#
loop_
_entity.id
_entity.type
_entity.pdbx_description
1 polymer ?
#
loop_
_entity_poly.entity_id
_entity_poly.type
_entity_poly.pdbx_seq_one_letter_code
_entity_poly.pdbx_strand_id
1 'polypeptide(L)'
;SEAIGRYFGDEEQLHFFDAAAPLVTYESIDMNEAWWQSRYDRGNADYINCAMNKEQYDAFLEELIHAEEAEVHGFEDKNVFEGCMPVEVMARRGFDTLRYGPLKPVGLVDPKTGKEPYAVVQLRQDNAVGSIYNLVGFQTHLKFGEQKRVFSMIPALKDAEFVRYGVMHQNTFLQSPKLLDKYYADRRNPLVAFAGQMTGV
;
A
#
# COMPACT_ATOMS: atom_id res chain seq x y z
N SER A 1 -17.61 -10.52 13.04
CA SER A 1 -16.38 -11.21 13.40
C SER A 1 -16.38 -11.79 14.80
N GLU A 2 -16.69 -11.04 15.87
CA GLU A 2 -16.76 -11.58 17.24
C GLU A 2 -17.75 -12.76 17.40
N ALA A 3 -18.92 -12.71 16.74
CA ALA A 3 -19.89 -13.80 16.79
C ALA A 3 -19.35 -15.11 16.20
N ILE A 4 -18.52 -15.01 15.16
CA ILE A 4 -17.88 -16.16 14.52
C ILE A 4 -16.74 -16.71 15.39
N GLY A 5 -15.97 -15.81 16.03
CA GLY A 5 -14.98 -16.21 17.02
C GLY A 5 -15.59 -17.00 18.16
N ARG A 6 -16.67 -16.51 18.71
CA ARG A 6 -17.41 -17.26 19.75
C ARG A 6 -17.95 -18.61 19.26
N TYR A 7 -18.32 -18.71 17.98
CA TYR A 7 -18.83 -19.96 17.41
C TYR A 7 -17.76 -21.03 17.26
N PHE A 8 -16.54 -20.67 16.82
CA PHE A 8 -15.44 -21.62 16.61
C PHE A 8 -14.49 -21.71 17.81
N GLY A 9 -14.47 -20.72 18.70
CA GLY A 9 -13.44 -20.47 19.70
C GLY A 9 -12.38 -19.48 19.17
N ASP A 10 -11.97 -18.54 20.00
CA ASP A 10 -11.11 -17.41 19.58
C ASP A 10 -9.73 -17.87 19.04
N GLU A 11 -9.26 -19.04 19.45
CA GLU A 11 -7.97 -19.61 18.99
C GLU A 11 -7.99 -20.08 17.53
N GLU A 12 -9.17 -20.25 16.92
CA GLU A 12 -9.32 -20.72 15.53
C GLU A 12 -9.52 -19.57 14.53
N GLN A 13 -9.43 -18.32 14.98
CA GLN A 13 -9.43 -17.15 14.12
C GLN A 13 -8.01 -16.72 13.78
N LEU A 14 -7.81 -16.42 12.52
CA LEU A 14 -6.60 -15.80 12.03
C LEU A 14 -6.89 -14.35 11.68
N HIS A 15 -5.99 -13.46 12.08
CA HIS A 15 -6.07 -12.05 11.76
C HIS A 15 -4.90 -11.67 10.85
N PHE A 16 -5.19 -10.88 9.84
CA PHE A 16 -4.16 -10.21 9.07
C PHE A 16 -4.56 -8.77 8.84
N PHE A 17 -3.56 -7.92 8.67
CA PHE A 17 -3.78 -6.53 8.28
C PHE A 17 -3.65 -6.41 6.77
N ASP A 18 -4.65 -5.84 6.13
CA ASP A 18 -4.64 -5.40 4.75
C ASP A 18 -4.63 -3.88 4.72
N ALA A 19 -3.92 -3.33 3.75
CA ALA A 19 -3.76 -1.90 3.66
C ALA A 19 -4.04 -1.42 2.25
N ALA A 20 -4.91 -0.43 2.14
CA ALA A 20 -5.13 0.29 0.89
C ALA A 20 -4.15 1.46 0.79
N ALA A 21 -3.51 1.59 -0.37
CA ALA A 21 -2.69 2.75 -0.70
C ALA A 21 -3.58 3.95 -1.08
N PRO A 22 -3.07 5.20 -0.94
CA PRO A 22 -3.79 6.40 -1.36
C PRO A 22 -4.05 6.43 -2.86
N LEU A 23 -5.14 7.11 -3.22
CA LEU A 23 -5.50 7.41 -4.61
C LEU A 23 -5.48 8.91 -4.85
N VAL A 24 -4.91 9.31 -5.99
CA VAL A 24 -4.87 10.70 -6.46
C VAL A 24 -5.53 10.85 -7.82
N THR A 25 -6.04 12.04 -8.14
CA THR A 25 -6.57 12.34 -9.47
C THR A 25 -5.43 12.54 -10.45
N TYR A 26 -5.60 12.09 -11.71
CA TYR A 26 -4.61 12.29 -12.77
C TYR A 26 -4.32 13.78 -13.02
N GLU A 27 -5.37 14.61 -13.05
CA GLU A 27 -5.27 16.04 -13.33
C GLU A 27 -4.44 16.81 -12.31
N SER A 28 -4.30 16.29 -11.09
CA SER A 28 -3.52 16.91 -10.03
C SER A 28 -2.05 16.48 -9.98
N ILE A 29 -1.65 15.55 -10.86
CA ILE A 29 -0.26 15.11 -10.98
C ILE A 29 0.50 16.09 -11.85
N ASP A 30 1.59 16.65 -11.35
CA ASP A 30 2.47 17.49 -12.18
C ASP A 30 3.28 16.61 -13.14
N MET A 31 2.78 16.49 -14.37
CA MET A 31 3.45 15.73 -15.43
C MET A 31 4.75 16.38 -15.94
N ASN A 32 5.07 17.61 -15.50
CA ASN A 32 6.42 18.16 -15.71
C ASN A 32 7.45 17.53 -14.78
N GLU A 33 7.03 16.96 -13.65
CA GLU A 33 7.88 16.28 -12.66
C GLU A 33 7.70 14.75 -12.68
N ALA A 34 6.99 14.22 -13.70
CA ALA A 34 6.72 12.80 -13.87
C ALA A 34 6.76 12.37 -15.33
N TRP A 35 6.89 11.09 -15.59
CA TRP A 35 6.86 10.52 -16.94
C TRP A 35 6.27 9.12 -16.97
N TRP A 36 5.82 8.72 -18.17
CA TRP A 36 5.32 7.38 -18.42
C TRP A 36 6.46 6.43 -18.79
N GLN A 37 6.62 5.34 -18.05
CA GLN A 37 7.55 4.26 -18.38
C GLN A 37 7.24 3.00 -17.56
N SER A 38 7.41 1.83 -18.17
CA SER A 38 7.53 0.56 -17.45
C SER A 38 9.00 0.20 -17.25
N ARG A 39 9.31 -0.53 -16.17
CA ARG A 39 10.71 -0.90 -15.87
C ARG A 39 11.34 -1.67 -17.00
N TYR A 40 12.57 -1.28 -17.34
CA TYR A 40 13.37 -1.86 -18.44
C TYR A 40 12.66 -1.76 -19.81
N ASP A 41 11.73 -0.79 -19.96
CA ASP A 41 10.91 -0.61 -21.16
C ASP A 41 10.18 -1.88 -21.61
N ARG A 42 9.79 -2.73 -20.65
CA ARG A 42 9.08 -3.97 -20.91
C ARG A 42 7.57 -3.75 -20.96
N GLY A 43 6.94 -4.13 -22.07
CA GLY A 43 5.50 -3.97 -22.28
C GLY A 43 5.10 -2.53 -22.59
N ASN A 44 3.91 -2.14 -22.16
CA ASN A 44 3.42 -0.78 -22.31
C ASN A 44 3.96 0.13 -21.20
N ALA A 45 3.92 1.45 -21.41
CA ALA A 45 4.27 2.42 -20.38
C ALA A 45 3.10 2.59 -19.39
N ASP A 46 2.91 1.59 -18.50
CA ASP A 46 1.71 1.47 -17.67
C ASP A 46 1.79 2.25 -16.34
N TYR A 47 2.95 2.85 -16.04
CA TYR A 47 3.18 3.56 -14.78
C TYR A 47 3.60 5.00 -15.03
N ILE A 48 3.07 5.91 -14.23
CA ILE A 48 3.61 7.25 -14.07
C ILE A 48 4.70 7.17 -13.01
N ASN A 49 5.88 7.69 -13.32
CA ASN A 49 7.06 7.66 -12.46
C ASN A 49 7.36 9.05 -11.94
N CYS A 50 7.38 9.23 -10.63
CA CYS A 50 7.63 10.48 -9.93
C CYS A 50 9.02 10.41 -9.31
N ALA A 51 9.98 11.15 -9.90
CA ALA A 51 11.36 11.15 -9.44
C ALA A 51 11.57 11.99 -8.18
N MET A 52 12.52 11.55 -7.37
CA MET A 52 13.13 12.36 -6.32
C MET A 52 14.65 12.31 -6.46
N ASN A 53 15.30 13.48 -6.29
CA ASN A 53 16.74 13.53 -6.09
C ASN A 53 17.08 13.14 -4.63
N LYS A 54 18.38 13.14 -4.29
CA LYS A 54 18.81 12.72 -2.95
C LYS A 54 18.26 13.62 -1.85
N GLU A 55 18.36 14.93 -2.02
CA GLU A 55 17.91 15.92 -1.03
C GLU A 55 16.39 15.83 -0.80
N GLN A 56 15.62 15.63 -1.85
CA GLN A 56 14.17 15.44 -1.79
C GLN A 56 13.81 14.14 -1.08
N TYR A 57 14.54 13.05 -1.39
CA TYR A 57 14.34 11.77 -0.73
C TYR A 57 14.68 11.82 0.76
N ASP A 58 15.82 12.45 1.11
CA ASP A 58 16.26 12.57 2.50
C ASP A 58 15.22 13.32 3.34
N ALA A 59 14.73 14.47 2.83
CA ALA A 59 13.68 15.24 3.46
C ALA A 59 12.36 14.48 3.56
N PHE A 60 11.96 13.80 2.50
CA PHE A 60 10.75 12.96 2.49
C PHE A 60 10.85 11.82 3.52
N LEU A 61 11.99 11.13 3.58
CA LEU A 61 12.20 10.01 4.49
C LEU A 61 12.14 10.46 5.96
N GLU A 62 12.78 11.59 6.29
CA GLU A 62 12.78 12.17 7.63
C GLU A 62 11.36 12.49 8.10
N GLU A 63 10.57 13.17 7.25
CA GLU A 63 9.19 13.51 7.54
C GLU A 63 8.28 12.29 7.62
N LEU A 64 8.51 11.28 6.79
CA LEU A 64 7.76 10.02 6.80
C LEU A 64 7.96 9.23 8.09
N ILE A 65 9.20 9.16 8.58
CA ILE A 65 9.54 8.42 9.81
C ILE A 65 8.91 9.05 11.05
N HIS A 66 8.79 10.38 11.08
CA HIS A 66 8.28 11.14 12.22
C HIS A 66 6.80 11.50 12.11
N ALA A 67 6.14 11.15 11.00
CA ALA A 67 4.73 11.45 10.78
C ALA A 67 3.82 10.75 11.81
N GLU A 68 2.74 11.40 12.20
CA GLU A 68 1.78 10.86 13.14
C GLU A 68 0.96 9.71 12.54
N GLU A 69 0.87 8.63 13.28
CA GLU A 69 0.09 7.45 12.92
C GLU A 69 -1.29 7.47 13.55
N ALA A 70 -2.26 6.86 12.87
CA ALA A 70 -3.57 6.57 13.45
C ALA A 70 -3.44 5.39 14.42
N GLU A 71 -4.16 5.45 15.53
CA GLU A 71 -4.22 4.32 16.46
C GLU A 71 -4.94 3.13 15.78
N VAL A 72 -4.23 2.05 15.58
CA VAL A 72 -4.78 0.79 15.09
C VAL A 72 -4.74 -0.23 16.22
N HIS A 73 -5.90 -0.51 16.82
CA HIS A 73 -5.98 -1.47 17.92
C HIS A 73 -5.54 -2.87 17.46
N GLY A 74 -4.64 -3.48 18.21
CA GLY A 74 -4.13 -4.82 17.93
C GLY A 74 -3.10 -4.88 16.80
N PHE A 75 -2.63 -3.75 16.29
CA PHE A 75 -1.55 -3.71 15.32
C PHE A 75 -0.21 -4.04 16.01
N GLU A 76 0.38 -5.15 15.60
CA GLU A 76 1.77 -5.49 15.91
C GLU A 76 2.49 -5.69 14.57
N ASP A 77 3.67 -5.10 14.41
CA ASP A 77 4.50 -5.19 13.19
C ASP A 77 4.75 -6.66 12.76
N LYS A 78 4.67 -7.59 13.69
CA LYS A 78 4.86 -9.02 13.45
C LYS A 78 3.71 -9.72 12.72
N ASN A 79 2.52 -9.12 12.72
CA ASN A 79 1.30 -9.71 12.15
C ASN A 79 0.94 -9.11 10.79
N VAL A 80 1.82 -8.33 10.19
CA VAL A 80 1.61 -7.73 8.87
C VAL A 80 2.18 -8.64 7.80
N PHE A 81 1.35 -8.98 6.82
CA PHE A 81 1.84 -9.66 5.62
C PHE A 81 2.87 -8.74 4.91
N GLU A 82 4.02 -9.28 4.55
CA GLU A 82 5.16 -8.49 4.05
C GLU A 82 4.81 -7.60 2.84
N GLY A 83 3.89 -8.06 1.97
CA GLY A 83 3.38 -7.28 0.84
C GLY A 83 2.42 -6.13 1.19
N CYS A 84 1.93 -6.09 2.45
CA CYS A 84 1.03 -5.05 2.96
C CYS A 84 1.70 -4.17 4.02
N MET A 85 3.03 -4.27 4.16
CA MET A 85 3.77 -3.50 5.16
C MET A 85 3.63 -2.00 4.89
N PRO A 86 3.28 -1.19 5.92
CA PRO A 86 3.21 0.26 5.78
C PRO A 86 4.53 0.89 5.35
N VAL A 87 4.45 1.90 4.51
CA VAL A 87 5.64 2.57 3.95
C VAL A 87 6.50 3.21 5.04
N GLU A 88 5.89 3.78 6.08
CA GLU A 88 6.59 4.36 7.24
C GLU A 88 7.28 3.29 8.09
N VAL A 89 6.70 2.10 8.21
CA VAL A 89 7.33 0.96 8.91
C VAL A 89 8.55 0.47 8.14
N MET A 90 8.45 0.38 6.81
CA MET A 90 9.61 0.08 5.95
C MET A 90 10.70 1.14 6.07
N ALA A 91 10.32 2.42 6.10
CA ALA A 91 11.25 3.55 6.23
C ALA A 91 12.11 3.46 7.50
N ARG A 92 11.50 3.08 8.62
CA ARG A 92 12.20 2.92 9.92
C ARG A 92 13.20 1.76 9.96
N ARG A 93 13.12 0.82 9.02
CA ARG A 93 14.06 -0.32 8.96
C ARG A 93 15.44 0.06 8.44
N GLY A 94 15.57 1.21 7.80
CA GLY A 94 16.85 1.73 7.33
C GLY A 94 16.70 2.72 6.19
N PHE A 95 17.69 3.60 6.08
CA PHE A 95 17.70 4.72 5.14
C PHE A 95 17.42 4.32 3.68
N ASP A 96 18.01 3.23 3.22
CA ASP A 96 17.88 2.76 1.84
C ASP A 96 16.75 1.73 1.64
N THR A 97 16.02 1.35 2.68
CA THR A 97 15.01 0.28 2.58
C THR A 97 13.98 0.57 1.50
N LEU A 98 13.46 1.80 1.44
CA LEU A 98 12.48 2.19 0.42
C LEU A 98 13.07 2.18 -1.00
N ARG A 99 14.36 2.54 -1.15
CA ARG A 99 15.07 2.56 -2.45
C ARG A 99 15.37 1.16 -3.00
N TYR A 100 15.43 0.16 -2.15
CA TYR A 100 15.51 -1.26 -2.55
C TYR A 100 14.12 -1.93 -2.62
N GLY A 101 13.08 -1.24 -2.16
CA GLY A 101 11.69 -1.66 -2.12
C GLY A 101 10.78 -0.85 -3.06
N PRO A 102 9.73 -0.21 -2.53
CA PRO A 102 8.70 0.46 -3.33
C PRO A 102 9.20 1.66 -4.14
N LEU A 103 10.26 2.33 -3.70
CA LEU A 103 10.83 3.50 -4.36
C LEU A 103 12.08 3.17 -5.20
N LYS A 104 12.24 1.91 -5.59
CA LYS A 104 13.41 1.46 -6.36
C LYS A 104 13.50 2.19 -7.71
N PRO A 105 14.65 2.84 -8.06
CA PRO A 105 14.79 3.55 -9.33
C PRO A 105 15.23 2.65 -10.49
N VAL A 106 15.81 1.48 -10.21
CA VAL A 106 16.48 0.62 -11.20
C VAL A 106 15.57 0.25 -12.36
N GLY A 107 16.07 0.43 -13.58
CA GLY A 107 15.35 0.17 -14.82
C GLY A 107 14.39 1.28 -15.25
N LEU A 108 14.47 2.46 -14.65
CA LEU A 108 13.72 3.65 -14.99
C LEU A 108 14.70 4.78 -15.33
N VAL A 109 14.46 5.46 -16.44
CA VAL A 109 15.33 6.58 -16.89
C VAL A 109 14.48 7.84 -16.97
N ASP A 110 14.84 8.84 -16.18
CA ASP A 110 14.21 10.15 -16.26
C ASP A 110 14.54 10.82 -17.59
N PRO A 111 13.56 11.13 -18.44
CA PRO A 111 13.78 11.72 -19.76
C PRO A 111 14.41 13.12 -19.68
N LYS A 112 14.27 13.84 -18.56
CA LYS A 112 14.89 15.16 -18.36
C LYS A 112 16.41 15.07 -18.15
N THR A 113 16.85 14.06 -17.43
CA THR A 113 18.26 13.92 -17.04
C THR A 113 19.00 12.88 -17.87
N GLY A 114 18.28 11.94 -18.51
CA GLY A 114 18.84 10.79 -19.20
C GLY A 114 19.46 9.76 -18.25
N LYS A 115 19.18 9.82 -16.96
CA LYS A 115 19.76 8.97 -15.91
C LYS A 115 18.69 8.35 -15.02
N GLU A 116 19.07 7.28 -14.33
CA GLU A 116 18.25 6.76 -13.22
C GLU A 116 18.19 7.82 -12.10
N PRO A 117 16.98 8.15 -11.60
CA PRO A 117 16.83 9.05 -10.46
C PRO A 117 17.34 8.40 -9.16
N TYR A 118 17.43 9.19 -8.09
CA TYR A 118 17.83 8.66 -6.78
C TYR A 118 16.76 7.74 -6.18
N ALA A 119 15.49 8.13 -6.28
CA ALA A 119 14.34 7.33 -5.90
C ALA A 119 13.16 7.62 -6.83
N VAL A 120 12.21 6.70 -6.97
CA VAL A 120 11.03 6.86 -7.83
C VAL A 120 9.79 6.30 -7.13
N VAL A 121 8.76 7.12 -7.03
CA VAL A 121 7.41 6.67 -6.69
C VAL A 121 6.67 6.33 -7.98
N GLN A 122 6.11 5.13 -8.06
CA GLN A 122 5.30 4.71 -9.20
C GLN A 122 3.82 4.86 -8.90
N LEU A 123 3.09 5.43 -9.85
CA LEU A 123 1.63 5.50 -9.80
C LEU A 123 1.06 4.54 -10.85
N ARG A 124 0.06 3.76 -10.43
CA ARG A 124 -0.64 2.81 -11.29
C ARG A 124 -2.09 3.25 -11.47
N GLN A 125 -2.58 3.17 -12.70
CA GLN A 125 -3.99 3.42 -13.01
C GLN A 125 -4.90 2.51 -12.18
N ASP A 126 -5.90 3.10 -11.50
CA ASP A 126 -6.83 2.40 -10.61
C ASP A 126 -8.21 2.19 -11.23
N ASN A 127 -8.60 3.00 -12.21
CA ASN A 127 -9.90 2.92 -12.88
C ASN A 127 -9.79 2.86 -14.40
N ALA A 128 -10.81 2.32 -15.07
CA ALA A 128 -10.79 2.09 -16.54
C ALA A 128 -10.65 3.37 -17.37
N VAL A 129 -11.10 4.52 -16.85
CA VAL A 129 -11.03 5.81 -17.57
C VAL A 129 -9.71 6.56 -17.39
N GLY A 130 -8.80 6.06 -16.54
CA GLY A 130 -7.48 6.66 -16.36
C GLY A 130 -7.50 7.99 -15.59
N SER A 131 -8.53 8.26 -14.80
CA SER A 131 -8.65 9.50 -14.03
C SER A 131 -8.13 9.40 -12.60
N ILE A 132 -7.88 8.18 -12.10
CA ILE A 132 -7.46 7.91 -10.71
C ILE A 132 -6.26 6.99 -10.71
N TYR A 133 -5.27 7.33 -9.89
CA TYR A 133 -3.98 6.62 -9.77
C TYR A 133 -3.67 6.28 -8.32
N ASN A 134 -3.16 5.08 -8.13
CA ASN A 134 -2.79 4.53 -6.83
C ASN A 134 -1.26 4.67 -6.64
N LEU A 135 -0.85 5.12 -5.47
CA LEU A 135 0.55 5.19 -5.08
C LEU A 135 1.07 3.78 -4.76
N VAL A 136 1.84 3.20 -5.66
CA VAL A 136 2.31 1.82 -5.52
C VAL A 136 3.26 1.67 -4.32
N GLY A 137 2.91 0.76 -3.40
CA GLY A 137 3.72 0.49 -2.21
C GLY A 137 3.56 1.51 -1.07
N PHE A 138 2.56 2.41 -1.16
CA PHE A 138 2.25 3.40 -0.15
C PHE A 138 1.09 2.99 0.77
N GLN A 139 0.99 1.70 1.07
CA GLN A 139 0.16 1.25 2.18
C GLN A 139 0.63 1.98 3.45
N THR A 140 -0.30 2.50 4.23
CA THR A 140 0.06 3.34 5.37
C THR A 140 -1.04 3.36 6.43
N HIS A 141 -0.67 3.59 7.67
CA HIS A 141 -1.57 3.92 8.77
C HIS A 141 -1.34 5.32 9.34
N LEU A 142 -0.63 6.18 8.57
CA LEU A 142 -0.52 7.59 8.91
C LEU A 142 -1.91 8.24 8.97
N LYS A 143 -2.06 9.23 9.85
CA LYS A 143 -3.25 10.09 9.86
C LYS A 143 -3.44 10.77 8.50
N PHE A 144 -4.68 11.02 8.08
CA PHE A 144 -4.98 11.57 6.75
C PHE A 144 -4.28 12.92 6.47
N GLY A 145 -4.20 13.80 7.48
CA GLY A 145 -3.47 15.05 7.37
C GLY A 145 -1.98 14.84 7.11
N GLU A 146 -1.37 13.85 7.77
CA GLU A 146 0.02 13.49 7.59
C GLU A 146 0.28 12.85 6.22
N GLN A 147 -0.61 12.00 5.74
CA GLN A 147 -0.50 11.44 4.39
C GLN A 147 -0.45 12.56 3.35
N LYS A 148 -1.37 13.54 3.44
CA LYS A 148 -1.36 14.69 2.53
C LYS A 148 -0.07 15.48 2.65
N ARG A 149 0.35 15.82 3.87
CA ARG A 149 1.55 16.62 4.14
C ARG A 149 2.81 15.96 3.60
N VAL A 150 3.03 14.70 3.95
CA VAL A 150 4.26 13.97 3.62
C VAL A 150 4.30 13.56 2.15
N PHE A 151 3.22 13.01 1.61
CA PHE A 151 3.22 12.54 0.22
C PHE A 151 3.25 13.69 -0.80
N SER A 152 2.76 14.88 -0.41
CA SER A 152 2.92 16.09 -1.24
C SER A 152 4.36 16.65 -1.29
N MET A 153 5.29 16.08 -0.53
CA MET A 153 6.72 16.39 -0.67
C MET A 153 7.36 15.75 -1.92
N ILE A 154 6.71 14.75 -2.51
CA ILE A 154 7.11 14.18 -3.79
C ILE A 154 6.82 15.24 -4.87
N PRO A 155 7.83 15.70 -5.67
CA PRO A 155 7.65 16.84 -6.56
C PRO A 155 6.43 16.78 -7.47
N ALA A 156 6.20 15.64 -8.11
CA ALA A 156 5.04 15.44 -8.98
C ALA A 156 3.69 15.42 -8.24
N LEU A 157 3.68 15.27 -6.92
CA LEU A 157 2.47 15.19 -6.08
C LEU A 157 2.28 16.41 -5.19
N LYS A 158 3.04 17.49 -5.42
CA LYS A 158 3.01 18.71 -4.60
C LYS A 158 1.59 19.26 -4.43
N ASP A 159 0.84 19.28 -5.50
CA ASP A 159 -0.54 19.79 -5.54
C ASP A 159 -1.57 18.66 -5.71
N ALA A 160 -1.19 17.42 -5.39
CA ALA A 160 -2.02 16.26 -5.61
C ALA A 160 -3.34 16.30 -4.83
N GLU A 161 -4.42 15.97 -5.53
CA GLU A 161 -5.75 15.81 -4.96
C GLU A 161 -5.99 14.35 -4.59
N PHE A 162 -6.04 14.09 -3.28
CA PHE A 162 -6.28 12.75 -2.75
C PHE A 162 -7.79 12.46 -2.72
N VAL A 163 -8.25 11.57 -3.60
CA VAL A 163 -9.65 11.12 -3.64
C VAL A 163 -9.92 10.02 -2.59
N ARG A 164 -8.88 9.33 -2.15
CA ARG A 164 -8.92 8.39 -1.03
C ARG A 164 -7.56 8.37 -0.33
N TYR A 165 -7.58 8.41 0.97
CA TYR A 165 -6.39 8.19 1.79
C TYR A 165 -6.12 6.71 1.98
N GLY A 166 -4.86 6.37 2.27
CA GLY A 166 -4.48 5.04 2.67
C GLY A 166 -5.10 4.69 4.03
N VAL A 167 -5.51 3.45 4.18
CA VAL A 167 -6.08 2.94 5.43
C VAL A 167 -5.60 1.51 5.67
N MET A 168 -5.44 1.18 6.96
CA MET A 168 -5.20 -0.18 7.40
C MET A 168 -6.50 -0.81 7.88
N HIS A 169 -6.76 -2.02 7.43
CA HIS A 169 -7.91 -2.81 7.87
C HIS A 169 -7.42 -4.09 8.53
N GLN A 170 -7.90 -4.35 9.74
CA GLN A 170 -7.77 -5.67 10.34
C GLN A 170 -8.80 -6.60 9.71
N ASN A 171 -8.32 -7.57 8.98
CA ASN A 171 -9.13 -8.64 8.41
C ASN A 171 -9.09 -9.86 9.30
N THR A 172 -10.25 -10.48 9.52
CA THR A 172 -10.40 -11.72 10.27
C THR A 172 -10.87 -12.79 9.32
N PHE A 173 -10.22 -13.94 9.32
CA PHE A 173 -10.63 -15.10 8.55
C PHE A 173 -10.51 -16.39 9.38
N LEU A 174 -11.20 -17.41 8.96
CA LEU A 174 -11.18 -18.72 9.58
C LEU A 174 -10.00 -19.53 9.08
N GLN A 175 -9.52 -20.45 9.92
CA GLN A 175 -8.57 -21.48 9.49
C GLN A 175 -9.33 -22.55 8.67
N SER A 176 -9.88 -22.11 7.51
CA SER A 176 -10.81 -22.88 6.68
C SER A 176 -10.38 -24.31 6.37
N PRO A 177 -9.10 -24.61 6.06
CA PRO A 177 -8.69 -25.99 5.81
C PRO A 177 -8.94 -26.95 6.98
N LYS A 178 -8.96 -26.44 8.21
CA LYS A 178 -9.25 -27.25 9.40
C LYS A 178 -10.74 -27.28 9.74
N LEU A 179 -11.40 -26.15 9.59
CA LEU A 179 -12.75 -25.93 10.11
C LEU A 179 -13.86 -26.26 9.11
N LEU A 180 -13.59 -26.04 7.82
CA LEU A 180 -14.58 -26.13 6.78
C LEU A 180 -14.33 -27.32 5.83
N ASP A 181 -15.38 -27.80 5.21
CA ASP A 181 -15.28 -28.78 4.13
C ASP A 181 -15.05 -28.10 2.76
N LYS A 182 -15.06 -28.89 1.69
CA LYS A 182 -14.86 -28.41 0.30
C LYS A 182 -15.97 -27.48 -0.22
N TYR A 183 -17.07 -27.40 0.47
CA TYR A 183 -18.22 -26.53 0.18
C TYR A 183 -18.33 -25.36 1.15
N TYR A 184 -17.29 -25.14 1.96
CA TYR A 184 -17.24 -24.13 3.02
C TYR A 184 -18.30 -24.31 4.11
N ALA A 185 -18.83 -25.53 4.30
CA ALA A 185 -19.66 -25.87 5.44
C ALA A 185 -18.80 -26.26 6.65
N ASP A 186 -19.29 -25.93 7.86
CA ASP A 186 -18.63 -26.32 9.10
C ASP A 186 -18.61 -27.86 9.22
N ARG A 187 -17.41 -28.42 9.38
CA ARG A 187 -17.22 -29.88 9.53
C ARG A 187 -17.97 -30.48 10.73
N ARG A 188 -18.25 -29.65 11.76
CA ARG A 188 -19.00 -30.04 12.96
C ARG A 188 -20.51 -29.90 12.80
N ASN A 189 -20.97 -28.97 11.94
CA ASN A 189 -22.37 -28.70 11.65
C ASN A 189 -22.56 -28.36 10.16
N PRO A 190 -22.80 -29.36 9.29
CA PRO A 190 -22.95 -29.16 7.85
C PRO A 190 -24.13 -28.29 7.42
N LEU A 191 -25.03 -27.93 8.33
CA LEU A 191 -26.13 -26.99 8.06
C LEU A 191 -25.66 -25.52 8.07
N VAL A 192 -24.45 -25.25 8.53
CA VAL A 192 -23.86 -23.91 8.59
C VAL A 192 -22.75 -23.81 7.57
N ALA A 193 -22.87 -22.88 6.61
CA ALA A 193 -21.86 -22.59 5.62
C ALA A 193 -21.39 -21.13 5.71
N PHE A 194 -20.15 -20.89 5.35
CA PHE A 194 -19.50 -19.58 5.37
C PHE A 194 -19.15 -19.15 3.96
N ALA A 195 -19.17 -17.83 3.69
CA ALA A 195 -18.84 -17.28 2.38
C ALA A 195 -18.08 -15.94 2.53
N GLY A 196 -17.37 -15.57 1.44
CA GLY A 196 -16.66 -14.31 1.37
C GLY A 196 -15.34 -14.32 2.12
N GLN A 197 -14.78 -13.15 2.38
CA GLN A 197 -13.43 -12.93 2.91
C GLN A 197 -13.11 -13.76 4.18
N MET A 198 -14.11 -14.02 5.00
CA MET A 198 -13.92 -14.80 6.22
C MET A 198 -13.50 -16.25 5.97
N THR A 199 -13.66 -16.78 4.78
CA THR A 199 -13.20 -18.13 4.39
C THR A 199 -11.73 -18.16 3.99
N GLY A 200 -11.06 -17.02 3.93
CA GLY A 200 -9.65 -16.90 3.51
C GLY A 200 -9.45 -17.02 2.00
N VAL A 201 -10.49 -16.76 1.21
CA VAL A 201 -10.48 -16.82 -0.27
C VAL A 201 -10.81 -15.46 -0.86
#